data_3d2d867bf48187ae5ba31364d7bbe20b
#
_entry.id   3d2d867bf48187ae5ba31364d7bbe20b
#
_cell.length_a   1.000
_cell.length_b   1.000
_cell.length_c   1.000
_cell.angle_alpha   90.00
_cell.angle_beta   90.00
_cell.angle_gamma   90.00
#
_symmetry.space_group_name_H-M   'P 1'
#
loop_
_entity.id
_entity.type
_entity.pdbx_description
1 polymer ?
#
loop_
_entity_poly.entity_id
_entity_poly.type
_entity_poly.pdbx_seq_one_letter_code
_entity_poly.pdbx_strand_id
1 'polypeptide(L)'
;MTRRTLRLAAALGSAGMLGGAFFAQAVASPLKSAPTSKPRHVLVLSVDGMHQSDLEWYVSTHPGSALAQLVTGGTQYTQASTTIPSDSFPGMVAQFTGGGPGTTGVYYDDAWNAKLLPAGTTNCKGVKPGAEIDFTEDLDKNKSSIDAGEGLTGLPGSILQMTGAPQKLIDPSKLPVDPKTCKPVYPHSYLLANTVFEVAQNAGLRTAWSDKHAAYEILDGPTGTGIDDLFTPEINSDANGYPAGGDWTTDNKATEQYDNYRVQAVLNEIDGFNHQHTDRVGTPAIFGMNFQAVSTAQKLPSSDGLKGGYASTNVPGPLLAKNLDFVSDEIGRMVSELRKRHLDKTTTIILSSKHGQSPTDPKTLTRIDDAPLLAGLNAAWKKLHPSAGDLVVHSVDDDGMLLWLSDRSPAATDFAKSYLLAQSGKGTDIDKAPKSFTHSGLATVYAGAAAAKYFGVKPGDARVPDIFGISQEGVVYTGGTGKIAEHGGAHPDDLNVPLVISGAFTPNHVVDTAPVETKQIAPTILTLLGLDPAGLVGVDKEHTKDLPIR
;
A
#
# COMPACT_ATOMS: atom_id res chain seq x y z
N MET A 1 -11.11 -68.42 5.88
CA MET A 1 -11.92 -69.36 5.09
C MET A 1 -12.03 -68.81 3.68
N THR A 2 -11.28 -69.38 2.82
CA THR A 2 -11.54 -70.09 1.55
C THR A 2 -11.96 -69.18 0.40
N ARG A 3 -11.08 -68.84 -0.56
CA ARG A 3 -10.68 -69.51 -1.84
C ARG A 3 -11.88 -69.65 -2.80
N ARG A 4 -11.81 -69.23 -4.11
CA ARG A 4 -11.04 -69.74 -5.27
C ARG A 4 -11.38 -68.87 -6.48
N THR A 5 -10.49 -68.37 -7.27
CA THR A 5 -9.82 -68.81 -8.55
C THR A 5 -10.60 -69.70 -9.52
N LEU A 6 -10.60 -69.32 -10.80
CA LEU A 6 -10.29 -70.13 -12.04
C LEU A 6 -10.64 -69.27 -13.28
N ARG A 7 -9.79 -68.92 -14.20
CA ARG A 7 -8.93 -69.50 -15.23
C ARG A 7 -9.65 -70.06 -16.48
N LEU A 8 -9.19 -69.52 -17.64
CA LEU A 8 -8.93 -70.09 -18.98
C LEU A 8 -10.18 -70.51 -19.81
N ALA A 9 -10.20 -70.35 -21.14
CA ALA A 9 -9.21 -70.71 -22.16
C ALA A 9 -9.56 -70.09 -23.52
N ALA A 10 -8.59 -70.12 -24.41
CA ALA A 10 -8.57 -69.67 -25.78
C ALA A 10 -9.18 -70.72 -26.76
N ALA A 11 -9.60 -70.27 -27.94
CA ALA A 11 -9.56 -71.11 -29.13
C ALA A 11 -9.39 -70.26 -30.41
N LEU A 12 -8.47 -70.70 -31.25
CA LEU A 12 -8.15 -70.22 -32.58
C LEU A 12 -9.20 -70.60 -33.62
N GLY A 13 -9.32 -69.77 -34.66
CA GLY A 13 -10.03 -70.14 -35.91
C GLY A 13 -9.69 -69.17 -37.03
N SER A 14 -8.80 -69.58 -37.90
CA SER A 14 -8.37 -68.91 -39.14
C SER A 14 -9.33 -69.11 -40.30
N ALA A 15 -9.63 -68.08 -41.07
CA ALA A 15 -9.88 -68.15 -42.50
C ALA A 15 -9.83 -66.78 -43.17
N GLY A 16 -9.03 -66.63 -44.18
CA GLY A 16 -8.82 -65.37 -44.89
C GLY A 16 -9.87 -65.08 -45.94
N MET A 17 -9.96 -63.81 -46.32
CA MET A 17 -10.30 -63.39 -47.71
C MET A 17 -9.77 -61.96 -47.94
N LEU A 18 -9.11 -61.83 -49.08
CA LEU A 18 -8.60 -60.58 -49.62
C LEU A 18 -9.77 -59.59 -49.94
N GLY A 19 -9.67 -58.39 -49.48
CA GLY A 19 -10.51 -57.28 -49.90
C GLY A 19 -9.72 -55.98 -49.73
N GLY A 20 -9.33 -55.39 -50.86
CA GLY A 20 -8.56 -54.14 -50.87
C GLY A 20 -9.35 -53.00 -50.21
N ALA A 21 -8.78 -52.44 -49.19
CA ALA A 21 -9.28 -51.21 -48.58
C ALA A 21 -8.30 -50.05 -48.86
N PHE A 22 -8.76 -49.09 -49.62
CA PHE A 22 -8.10 -47.80 -49.79
C PHE A 22 -7.98 -47.13 -48.40
N PHE A 23 -6.76 -47.03 -47.90
CA PHE A 23 -6.44 -46.20 -46.74
C PHE A 23 -6.49 -44.73 -47.20
N ALA A 24 -7.62 -44.05 -46.98
CA ALA A 24 -7.63 -42.60 -46.92
C ALA A 24 -6.85 -42.20 -45.67
N GLN A 25 -5.61 -41.74 -45.84
CA GLN A 25 -4.88 -41.00 -44.79
C GLN A 25 -5.66 -39.72 -44.52
N ALA A 26 -6.40 -39.70 -43.41
CA ALA A 26 -6.85 -38.46 -42.80
C ALA A 26 -5.61 -37.71 -42.35
N VAL A 27 -5.20 -36.70 -43.11
CA VAL A 27 -4.25 -35.67 -42.68
C VAL A 27 -4.92 -34.97 -41.50
N ALA A 28 -4.56 -35.33 -40.30
CA ALA A 28 -4.90 -34.57 -39.11
C ALA A 28 -4.27 -33.17 -39.28
N SER A 29 -5.09 -32.18 -39.62
CA SER A 29 -4.66 -30.79 -39.51
C SER A 29 -4.17 -30.58 -38.09
N PRO A 30 -2.98 -29.97 -37.89
CA PRO A 30 -2.55 -29.63 -36.55
C PRO A 30 -3.63 -28.70 -35.97
N LEU A 31 -4.28 -29.15 -34.90
CA LEU A 31 -5.04 -28.29 -34.01
C LEU A 31 -4.16 -27.10 -33.68
N LYS A 32 -4.43 -25.94 -34.29
CA LYS A 32 -3.89 -24.69 -33.77
C LYS A 32 -4.31 -24.64 -32.32
N SER A 33 -3.36 -24.92 -31.44
CA SER A 33 -3.49 -24.55 -30.03
C SER A 33 -3.92 -23.09 -30.01
N ALA A 34 -5.11 -22.80 -29.50
CA ALA A 34 -5.48 -21.43 -29.21
C ALA A 34 -4.32 -20.85 -28.39
N PRO A 35 -3.88 -19.63 -28.66
CA PRO A 35 -2.83 -19.02 -27.87
C PRO A 35 -3.37 -18.91 -26.44
N THR A 36 -2.88 -19.75 -25.55
CA THR A 36 -3.03 -19.60 -24.10
C THR A 36 -2.09 -18.48 -23.66
N SER A 37 -2.41 -17.27 -24.06
CA SER A 37 -1.59 -16.13 -23.81
C SER A 37 -2.14 -15.37 -22.60
N LYS A 38 -1.70 -15.78 -21.41
CA LYS A 38 -1.82 -14.99 -20.20
C LYS A 38 -0.53 -14.19 -20.00
N PRO A 39 -0.57 -13.03 -19.33
CA PRO A 39 0.64 -12.35 -18.90
C PRO A 39 1.54 -13.33 -18.12
N ARG A 40 2.82 -13.16 -18.25
CA ARG A 40 3.81 -13.87 -17.42
C ARG A 40 4.27 -13.02 -16.26
N HIS A 41 4.08 -11.71 -16.41
CA HIS A 41 4.57 -10.71 -15.49
C HIS A 41 3.51 -9.65 -15.28
N VAL A 42 3.37 -9.19 -14.04
CA VAL A 42 2.59 -8.02 -13.66
C VAL A 42 3.54 -7.05 -12.96
N LEU A 43 3.76 -5.91 -13.58
CA LEU A 43 4.51 -4.78 -13.01
C LEU A 43 3.50 -3.83 -12.36
N VAL A 44 3.58 -3.68 -11.03
CA VAL A 44 2.73 -2.77 -10.27
C VAL A 44 3.53 -1.50 -9.95
N LEU A 45 3.01 -0.35 -10.36
CA LEU A 45 3.59 0.95 -10.10
C LEU A 45 2.61 1.76 -9.25
N SER A 46 2.98 2.01 -8.01
CA SER A 46 2.25 2.87 -7.10
C SER A 46 2.92 4.24 -7.06
N VAL A 47 2.12 5.31 -7.09
CA VAL A 47 2.63 6.69 -6.98
C VAL A 47 1.98 7.33 -5.77
N ASP A 48 2.71 7.40 -4.67
CA ASP A 48 2.21 7.85 -3.37
C ASP A 48 1.60 9.27 -3.47
N GLY A 49 0.39 9.44 -2.95
CA GLY A 49 -0.32 10.71 -2.95
C GLY A 49 -0.95 11.13 -4.30
N MET A 50 -0.70 10.41 -5.39
CA MET A 50 -1.23 10.80 -6.70
C MET A 50 -2.75 10.65 -6.78
N HIS A 51 -3.43 11.68 -7.30
CA HIS A 51 -4.87 11.68 -7.56
C HIS A 51 -5.20 11.28 -9.00
N GLN A 52 -6.42 10.81 -9.22
CA GLN A 52 -6.95 10.67 -10.58
C GLN A 52 -6.92 12.00 -11.34
N SER A 53 -7.22 13.11 -10.67
CA SER A 53 -7.16 14.46 -11.25
C SER A 53 -5.74 14.88 -11.68
N ASP A 54 -4.70 14.45 -10.96
CA ASP A 54 -3.31 14.68 -11.36
C ASP A 54 -2.96 13.95 -12.67
N LEU A 55 -3.40 12.69 -12.77
CA LEU A 55 -3.22 11.90 -13.99
C LEU A 55 -3.96 12.53 -15.18
N GLU A 56 -5.21 12.95 -15.00
CA GLU A 56 -6.02 13.59 -16.04
C GLU A 56 -5.37 14.91 -16.51
N TRP A 57 -4.98 15.76 -15.56
CA TRP A 57 -4.29 17.02 -15.86
C TRP A 57 -3.00 16.76 -16.64
N TYR A 58 -2.18 15.82 -16.16
CA TYR A 58 -0.88 15.52 -16.77
C TYR A 58 -1.01 14.96 -18.18
N VAL A 59 -1.87 13.98 -18.38
CA VAL A 59 -2.09 13.35 -19.69
C VAL A 59 -2.65 14.35 -20.70
N SER A 60 -3.56 15.24 -20.27
CA SER A 60 -4.12 16.26 -21.16
C SER A 60 -3.11 17.32 -21.60
N THR A 61 -2.14 17.64 -20.74
CA THR A 61 -1.11 18.64 -21.00
C THR A 61 0.15 18.04 -21.64
N HIS A 62 0.39 16.73 -21.47
CA HIS A 62 1.56 15.98 -21.96
C HIS A 62 1.16 14.72 -22.75
N PRO A 63 0.46 14.85 -23.89
CA PRO A 63 -0.13 13.70 -24.61
C PRO A 63 0.90 12.73 -25.21
N GLY A 64 2.19 13.12 -25.28
CA GLY A 64 3.29 12.26 -25.72
C GLY A 64 4.03 11.53 -24.59
N SER A 65 3.69 11.78 -23.33
CA SER A 65 4.37 11.24 -22.16
C SER A 65 4.16 9.72 -21.98
N ALA A 66 4.98 9.09 -21.15
CA ALA A 66 4.82 7.67 -20.83
C ALA A 66 3.51 7.39 -20.09
N LEU A 67 3.09 8.26 -19.17
CA LEU A 67 1.79 8.15 -18.51
C LEU A 67 0.63 8.22 -19.52
N ALA A 68 0.70 9.16 -20.49
CA ALA A 68 -0.31 9.22 -21.54
C ALA A 68 -0.32 7.95 -22.42
N GLN A 69 0.84 7.36 -22.68
CA GLN A 69 0.94 6.09 -23.40
C GLN A 69 0.36 4.93 -22.62
N LEU A 70 0.52 4.87 -21.29
CA LEU A 70 -0.13 3.86 -20.45
C LEU A 70 -1.65 4.00 -20.51
N VAL A 71 -2.17 5.21 -20.33
CA VAL A 71 -3.63 5.47 -20.37
C VAL A 71 -4.21 5.10 -21.73
N THR A 72 -3.60 5.54 -22.82
CA THR A 72 -4.08 5.23 -24.18
C THR A 72 -3.86 3.77 -24.56
N GLY A 73 -2.84 3.13 -24.03
CA GLY A 73 -2.51 1.72 -24.26
C GLY A 73 -3.22 0.73 -23.35
N GLY A 74 -4.24 1.16 -22.60
CA GLY A 74 -4.89 0.32 -21.60
C GLY A 74 -6.34 0.69 -21.28
N THR A 75 -6.76 0.26 -20.10
CA THR A 75 -8.05 0.61 -19.47
C THR A 75 -7.76 1.54 -18.28
N GLN A 76 -8.37 2.72 -18.29
CA GLN A 76 -8.34 3.68 -17.19
C GLN A 76 -9.67 3.60 -16.42
N TYR A 77 -9.61 3.51 -15.08
CA TYR A 77 -10.76 3.53 -14.18
C TYR A 77 -10.82 4.88 -13.48
N THR A 78 -11.71 5.78 -13.91
CA THR A 78 -11.75 7.17 -13.42
C THR A 78 -12.42 7.33 -12.06
N GLN A 79 -13.10 6.31 -11.56
CA GLN A 79 -13.77 6.31 -10.26
C GLN A 79 -13.16 5.25 -9.32
N ALA A 80 -11.84 5.12 -9.37
CA ALA A 80 -11.13 4.22 -8.45
C ALA A 80 -11.00 4.88 -7.08
N SER A 81 -11.30 4.11 -6.03
CA SER A 81 -11.20 4.54 -4.63
C SER A 81 -10.24 3.65 -3.86
N THR A 82 -9.38 4.27 -3.06
CA THR A 82 -8.55 3.54 -2.09
C THR A 82 -9.34 3.19 -0.82
N THR A 83 -8.68 2.56 0.15
CA THR A 83 -9.26 2.19 1.45
C THR A 83 -9.43 3.41 2.36
N ILE A 84 -10.25 3.25 3.40
CA ILE A 84 -10.39 4.21 4.51
C ILE A 84 -9.91 3.51 5.79
N PRO A 85 -9.01 4.14 6.56
CA PRO A 85 -8.30 5.40 6.30
C PRO A 85 -7.42 5.34 5.05
N SER A 86 -7.21 6.51 4.42
CA SER A 86 -6.42 6.65 3.19
C SER A 86 -4.92 6.80 3.51
N ASP A 87 -4.35 5.77 4.13
CA ASP A 87 -2.95 5.75 4.54
C ASP A 87 -2.13 4.72 3.75
N SER A 88 -0.81 4.90 3.80
CA SER A 88 0.17 4.10 3.06
C SER A 88 0.06 2.60 3.33
N PHE A 89 -0.05 2.18 4.61
CA PHE A 89 -0.09 0.76 4.96
C PHE A 89 -1.42 0.09 4.63
N PRO A 90 -2.59 0.57 5.11
CA PRO A 90 -3.86 -0.02 4.71
C PRO A 90 -4.09 0.03 3.20
N GLY A 91 -3.66 1.11 2.52
CA GLY A 91 -3.77 1.24 1.07
C GLY A 91 -2.97 0.19 0.31
N MET A 92 -1.69 0.02 0.63
CA MET A 92 -0.84 -0.98 -0.03
C MET A 92 -1.24 -2.41 0.32
N VAL A 93 -1.52 -2.68 1.60
CA VAL A 93 -1.98 -3.99 2.06
C VAL A 93 -3.27 -4.40 1.35
N ALA A 94 -4.22 -3.47 1.15
CA ALA A 94 -5.45 -3.77 0.43
C ALA A 94 -5.19 -4.14 -1.04
N GLN A 95 -4.27 -3.44 -1.73
CA GLN A 95 -3.91 -3.73 -3.12
C GLN A 95 -3.32 -5.14 -3.31
N PHE A 96 -2.71 -5.71 -2.28
CA PHE A 96 -2.06 -7.03 -2.37
C PHE A 96 -2.76 -8.15 -1.59
N THR A 97 -3.82 -7.84 -0.81
CA THR A 97 -4.61 -8.85 -0.09
C THR A 97 -6.05 -8.99 -0.59
N GLY A 98 -6.56 -7.96 -1.25
CA GLY A 98 -7.98 -7.89 -1.65
C GLY A 98 -8.94 -7.59 -0.50
N GLY A 99 -8.45 -7.19 0.68
CA GLY A 99 -9.25 -6.87 1.86
C GLY A 99 -8.95 -5.49 2.44
N GLY A 100 -9.95 -4.82 3.00
CA GLY A 100 -9.80 -3.56 3.71
C GLY A 100 -9.32 -3.72 5.17
N PRO A 101 -9.17 -2.59 5.91
CA PRO A 101 -8.61 -2.58 7.27
C PRO A 101 -9.27 -3.53 8.26
N GLY A 102 -10.61 -3.67 8.21
CA GLY A 102 -11.33 -4.61 9.09
C GLY A 102 -11.00 -6.08 8.84
N THR A 103 -10.60 -6.44 7.63
CA THR A 103 -10.19 -7.80 7.26
C THR A 103 -8.71 -8.05 7.48
N THR A 104 -7.88 -7.07 7.18
CA THR A 104 -6.41 -7.16 7.26
C THR A 104 -5.88 -6.91 8.67
N GLY A 105 -6.63 -6.13 9.47
CA GLY A 105 -6.23 -5.69 10.81
C GLY A 105 -5.24 -4.53 10.82
N VAL A 106 -4.98 -3.90 9.67
CA VAL A 106 -4.06 -2.77 9.51
C VAL A 106 -4.88 -1.51 9.25
N TYR A 107 -4.86 -0.58 10.20
CA TYR A 107 -5.68 0.64 10.16
C TYR A 107 -4.88 1.88 9.78
N TYR A 108 -3.60 1.91 10.10
CA TYR A 108 -2.67 3.01 9.81
C TYR A 108 -1.23 2.52 9.87
N ASP A 109 -0.25 3.35 9.51
CA ASP A 109 1.19 3.06 9.67
C ASP A 109 1.64 3.12 11.14
N ASP A 110 0.87 3.80 11.98
CA ASP A 110 0.97 3.76 13.44
C ASP A 110 -0.42 3.54 14.04
N ALA A 111 -0.55 2.61 14.97
CA ALA A 111 -1.83 2.18 15.51
C ALA A 111 -1.68 1.62 16.93
N TRP A 112 -2.77 1.16 17.51
CA TRP A 112 -2.78 0.53 18.83
C TRP A 112 -3.44 -0.84 18.82
N ASN A 113 -2.90 -1.76 19.63
CA ASN A 113 -3.53 -3.05 19.88
C ASN A 113 -3.73 -3.29 21.39
N ALA A 114 -4.99 -3.33 21.79
CA ALA A 114 -5.37 -3.49 23.21
C ALA A 114 -5.04 -4.88 23.81
N LYS A 115 -4.57 -5.86 23.02
CA LYS A 115 -4.27 -7.23 23.47
C LYS A 115 -2.81 -7.60 23.46
N LEU A 116 -1.99 -6.96 22.64
CA LEU A 116 -0.55 -7.20 22.64
C LEU A 116 0.10 -6.53 23.85
N LEU A 117 1.29 -6.98 24.19
CA LEU A 117 2.10 -6.40 25.26
C LEU A 117 3.05 -5.36 24.69
N PRO A 118 3.46 -4.36 25.49
CA PRO A 118 4.40 -3.33 25.05
C PRO A 118 5.69 -3.92 24.45
N ALA A 119 6.26 -3.18 23.49
CA ALA A 119 7.52 -3.52 22.87
C ALA A 119 8.62 -3.82 23.90
N GLY A 120 9.53 -4.75 23.56
CA GLY A 120 10.63 -5.15 24.44
C GLY A 120 10.24 -5.97 25.67
N THR A 121 8.98 -6.38 25.83
CA THR A 121 8.54 -7.23 26.94
C THR A 121 9.21 -8.62 26.86
N THR A 122 10.06 -8.95 27.83
CA THR A 122 10.78 -10.23 27.90
C THR A 122 10.16 -11.21 28.90
N ASN A 123 9.36 -10.73 29.86
CA ASN A 123 8.59 -11.53 30.81
C ASN A 123 7.12 -11.11 30.77
N CYS A 124 6.29 -11.92 30.14
CA CYS A 124 4.89 -11.60 29.86
C CYS A 124 3.94 -11.81 31.04
N LYS A 125 4.44 -12.40 32.19
CA LYS A 125 3.59 -12.70 33.33
C LYS A 125 3.19 -11.43 34.09
N GLY A 126 1.88 -11.14 34.11
CA GLY A 126 1.33 -10.00 34.87
C GLY A 126 1.52 -8.63 34.20
N VAL A 127 2.03 -8.58 32.96
CA VAL A 127 2.12 -7.34 32.17
C VAL A 127 0.71 -6.97 31.67
N LYS A 128 0.34 -5.68 31.82
CA LYS A 128 -0.92 -5.15 31.31
C LYS A 128 -0.86 -5.07 29.79
N PRO A 129 -1.84 -5.63 29.07
CA PRO A 129 -1.92 -5.48 27.62
C PRO A 129 -2.19 -4.04 27.19
N GLY A 130 -1.78 -3.75 25.97
CA GLY A 130 -1.87 -2.47 25.28
C GLY A 130 -0.51 -2.14 24.68
N ALA A 131 -0.40 -2.09 23.36
CA ALA A 131 0.85 -1.83 22.65
C ALA A 131 0.59 -0.99 21.39
N GLU A 132 1.49 -0.09 21.14
CA GLU A 132 1.67 0.60 19.87
C GLU A 132 2.09 -0.39 18.78
N ILE A 133 1.58 -0.19 17.60
CA ILE A 133 1.86 -0.96 16.39
C ILE A 133 2.42 0.01 15.38
N ASP A 134 3.71 0.01 15.26
CA ASP A 134 4.46 0.92 14.40
C ASP A 134 4.94 0.17 13.15
N PHE A 135 4.86 0.84 11.99
CA PHE A 135 5.33 0.37 10.69
C PHE A 135 6.25 1.39 10.02
N THR A 136 6.87 2.27 10.81
CA THR A 136 7.77 3.34 10.32
C THR A 136 9.23 3.00 10.56
N GLU A 137 10.12 3.99 10.36
CA GLU A 137 11.56 3.90 10.65
C GLU A 137 11.88 3.58 12.11
N ASP A 138 10.91 3.79 13.01
CA ASP A 138 11.11 3.51 14.44
C ASP A 138 11.33 2.03 14.72
N LEU A 139 10.94 1.14 13.82
CA LEU A 139 11.24 -0.30 13.90
C LEU A 139 12.69 -0.65 13.52
N ASP A 140 13.39 0.20 12.80
CA ASP A 140 14.71 -0.11 12.23
C ASP A 140 15.79 -0.23 13.31
N LYS A 141 16.79 -1.06 13.06
CA LYS A 141 18.00 -1.14 13.90
C LYS A 141 18.71 0.20 14.02
N ASN A 142 18.72 0.96 12.94
CA ASN A 142 19.20 2.34 12.90
C ASN A 142 18.33 3.18 11.95
N LYS A 143 17.39 3.91 12.50
CA LYS A 143 16.46 4.76 11.76
C LYS A 143 17.10 5.96 11.03
N SER A 144 18.33 6.34 11.43
CA SER A 144 19.06 7.44 10.78
C SER A 144 19.89 6.98 9.58
N SER A 145 19.90 5.69 9.24
CA SER A 145 20.65 5.16 8.09
C SER A 145 19.72 4.66 7.01
N ILE A 146 19.99 5.05 5.75
CA ILE A 146 19.18 4.62 4.59
C ILE A 146 19.15 3.10 4.41
N ASP A 147 20.14 2.37 4.94
CA ASP A 147 20.17 0.90 4.98
C ASP A 147 19.50 0.30 6.23
N ALA A 148 18.70 1.10 6.96
CA ALA A 148 18.01 0.69 8.20
C ALA A 148 18.93 0.07 9.27
N GLY A 149 20.24 0.31 9.17
CA GLY A 149 21.24 -0.23 10.08
C GLY A 149 21.81 -1.60 9.67
N GLU A 150 21.79 -1.95 8.39
CA GLU A 150 22.50 -3.13 7.87
C GLU A 150 24.02 -3.00 8.00
N GLY A 151 24.54 -1.78 7.92
CA GLY A 151 25.97 -1.48 8.08
C GLY A 151 26.74 -1.48 6.77
N LEU A 152 26.10 -1.12 5.67
CA LEU A 152 26.76 -0.96 4.37
C LEU A 152 27.76 0.19 4.41
N THR A 153 28.87 0.02 3.69
CA THR A 153 29.87 1.08 3.48
C THR A 153 29.62 1.82 2.17
N GLY A 154 29.94 3.12 2.13
CA GLY A 154 29.80 3.93 0.92
C GLY A 154 28.40 4.41 0.60
N LEU A 155 27.52 4.45 1.63
CA LEU A 155 26.17 5.00 1.50
C LEU A 155 26.19 6.49 1.11
N PRO A 156 25.18 6.97 0.34
CA PRO A 156 24.06 6.18 -0.20
C PRO A 156 24.37 5.46 -1.53
N GLY A 157 25.58 5.62 -2.09
CA GLY A 157 25.95 5.08 -3.39
C GLY A 157 25.91 3.54 -3.48
N SER A 158 26.06 2.84 -2.35
CA SER A 158 26.02 1.38 -2.27
C SER A 158 24.64 0.81 -1.86
N ILE A 159 23.61 1.63 -1.78
CA ILE A 159 22.31 1.22 -1.22
C ILE A 159 21.68 0.03 -1.95
N LEU A 160 21.92 -0.13 -3.23
CA LEU A 160 21.48 -1.31 -3.98
C LEU A 160 22.13 -2.64 -3.50
N GLN A 161 23.15 -2.59 -2.65
CA GLN A 161 23.73 -3.79 -2.04
C GLN A 161 23.01 -4.20 -0.74
N MET A 162 22.00 -3.46 -0.33
CA MET A 162 21.14 -3.77 0.82
C MET A 162 20.50 -5.16 0.66
N THR A 163 20.21 -5.82 1.79
CA THR A 163 19.55 -7.13 1.77
C THR A 163 18.14 -7.06 1.16
N GLY A 164 17.73 -8.10 0.43
CA GLY A 164 16.35 -8.30 -0.02
C GLY A 164 15.44 -8.96 1.04
N ALA A 165 15.85 -8.98 2.31
CA ALA A 165 15.12 -9.59 3.43
C ALA A 165 15.01 -8.60 4.60
N PRO A 166 14.13 -7.58 4.53
CA PRO A 166 14.06 -6.47 5.48
C PRO A 166 13.68 -6.87 6.91
N GLN A 167 13.08 -8.04 7.13
CA GLN A 167 12.90 -8.60 8.48
C GLN A 167 14.19 -8.60 9.31
N LYS A 168 15.36 -8.74 8.66
CA LYS A 168 16.67 -8.71 9.31
C LYS A 168 17.08 -7.32 9.77
N LEU A 169 16.43 -6.29 9.30
CA LEU A 169 16.73 -4.88 9.60
C LEU A 169 15.90 -4.35 10.76
N ILE A 170 14.78 -4.99 11.05
CA ILE A 170 13.90 -4.66 12.18
C ILE A 170 14.59 -5.05 13.50
N ASP A 171 14.51 -4.16 14.50
CA ASP A 171 14.94 -4.42 15.88
C ASP A 171 13.80 -5.14 16.64
N PRO A 172 13.98 -6.41 17.04
CA PRO A 172 12.93 -7.13 17.76
C PRO A 172 12.53 -6.52 19.11
N SER A 173 13.38 -5.68 19.70
CA SER A 173 13.10 -5.02 20.97
C SER A 173 12.09 -3.88 20.84
N LYS A 174 11.86 -3.40 19.62
CA LYS A 174 10.90 -2.35 19.29
C LYS A 174 9.53 -2.91 18.89
N LEU A 175 9.41 -4.22 18.73
CA LEU A 175 8.18 -4.88 18.34
C LEU A 175 7.26 -5.17 19.54
N PRO A 176 5.94 -5.03 19.37
CA PRO A 176 4.97 -5.50 20.35
C PRO A 176 5.09 -7.01 20.57
N VAL A 177 4.65 -7.50 21.73
CA VAL A 177 4.87 -8.89 22.13
C VAL A 177 3.54 -9.63 22.28
N ASP A 178 3.44 -10.83 21.71
CA ASP A 178 2.29 -11.70 21.88
C ASP A 178 2.24 -12.26 23.32
N PRO A 179 1.17 -12.03 24.09
CA PRO A 179 1.08 -12.46 25.48
C PRO A 179 1.06 -13.99 25.66
N LYS A 180 0.73 -14.77 24.62
CA LYS A 180 0.65 -16.23 24.69
C LYS A 180 2.00 -16.89 24.43
N THR A 181 2.73 -16.39 23.46
CA THR A 181 4.04 -16.96 23.05
C THR A 181 5.21 -16.24 23.70
N CYS A 182 5.00 -15.03 24.19
CA CYS A 182 6.02 -14.11 24.70
C CYS A 182 7.13 -13.84 23.67
N LYS A 183 6.73 -13.70 22.40
CA LYS A 183 7.63 -13.41 21.27
C LYS A 183 7.23 -12.11 20.60
N PRO A 184 8.20 -11.37 20.03
CA PRO A 184 7.93 -10.21 19.19
C PRO A 184 6.97 -10.55 18.04
N VAL A 185 6.07 -9.63 17.71
CA VAL A 185 5.13 -9.73 16.60
C VAL A 185 5.66 -8.86 15.47
N TYR A 186 6.21 -9.49 14.45
CA TYR A 186 6.68 -8.81 13.25
C TYR A 186 5.51 -8.29 12.40
N PRO A 187 5.69 -7.28 11.54
CA PRO A 187 4.65 -6.75 10.67
C PRO A 187 3.92 -7.85 9.86
N HIS A 188 4.64 -8.78 9.22
CA HIS A 188 4.02 -9.90 8.51
C HIS A 188 3.14 -10.78 9.42
N SER A 189 3.58 -11.03 10.65
CA SER A 189 2.81 -11.84 11.62
C SER A 189 1.61 -11.07 12.20
N TYR A 190 1.61 -9.74 12.10
CA TYR A 190 0.47 -8.91 12.49
C TYR A 190 -0.65 -8.94 11.46
N LEU A 191 -0.36 -9.15 10.19
CA LEU A 191 -1.33 -9.20 9.10
C LEU A 191 -2.29 -10.38 9.24
N LEU A 192 -3.60 -10.14 9.07
CA LEU A 192 -4.66 -11.16 9.22
C LEU A 192 -5.08 -11.81 7.90
N ALA A 193 -4.50 -11.40 6.78
CA ALA A 193 -4.80 -11.91 5.45
C ALA A 193 -3.50 -12.22 4.71
N ASN A 194 -3.50 -13.25 3.87
CA ASN A 194 -2.38 -13.55 3.00
C ASN A 194 -2.34 -12.60 1.79
N THR A 195 -1.20 -12.57 1.12
CA THR A 195 -0.95 -11.66 -0.01
C THR A 195 -0.88 -12.38 -1.34
N VAL A 196 -0.99 -11.64 -2.45
CA VAL A 196 -0.76 -12.14 -3.81
C VAL A 196 0.64 -12.71 -3.97
N PHE A 197 1.61 -12.20 -3.21
CA PHE A 197 2.99 -12.67 -3.22
C PHE A 197 3.09 -14.09 -2.66
N GLU A 198 2.45 -14.38 -1.51
CA GLU A 198 2.40 -15.75 -0.98
C GLU A 198 1.71 -16.72 -1.93
N VAL A 199 0.59 -16.29 -2.57
CA VAL A 199 -0.12 -17.14 -3.53
C VAL A 199 0.76 -17.42 -4.76
N ALA A 200 1.46 -16.42 -5.27
CA ALA A 200 2.37 -16.58 -6.41
C ALA A 200 3.58 -17.45 -6.05
N GLN A 201 4.20 -17.22 -4.90
CA GLN A 201 5.34 -18.02 -4.43
C GLN A 201 4.96 -19.50 -4.22
N ASN A 202 3.80 -19.76 -3.62
CA ASN A 202 3.27 -21.13 -3.46
C ASN A 202 3.00 -21.83 -4.80
N ALA A 203 2.78 -21.05 -5.87
CA ALA A 203 2.69 -21.56 -7.24
C ALA A 203 4.05 -21.69 -7.95
N GLY A 204 5.16 -21.44 -7.25
CA GLY A 204 6.52 -21.50 -7.79
C GLY A 204 6.90 -20.31 -8.68
N LEU A 205 6.21 -19.18 -8.54
CA LEU A 205 6.50 -17.95 -9.27
C LEU A 205 7.37 -17.03 -8.42
N ARG A 206 8.39 -16.43 -9.03
CA ARG A 206 9.25 -15.45 -8.38
C ARG A 206 8.51 -14.13 -8.18
N THR A 207 8.78 -13.46 -7.04
CA THR A 207 8.17 -12.21 -6.62
C THR A 207 9.22 -11.19 -6.18
N ALA A 208 8.94 -9.90 -6.38
CA ALA A 208 9.79 -8.82 -5.89
C ALA A 208 8.97 -7.56 -5.61
N TRP A 209 9.43 -6.72 -4.69
CA TRP A 209 8.81 -5.44 -4.40
C TRP A 209 9.83 -4.43 -3.84
N SER A 210 9.60 -3.14 -4.06
CA SER A 210 10.38 -2.08 -3.44
C SER A 210 9.50 -1.01 -2.81
N ASP A 211 9.74 -0.71 -1.53
CA ASP A 211 9.02 0.31 -0.78
C ASP A 211 9.95 1.10 0.18
N LYS A 212 9.42 1.86 1.12
CA LYS A 212 10.10 2.94 1.85
C LYS A 212 10.55 2.63 3.29
N HIS A 213 10.12 1.51 3.88
CA HIS A 213 10.44 1.11 5.26
C HIS A 213 10.66 -0.40 5.34
N ALA A 214 11.53 -0.86 6.24
CA ALA A 214 11.70 -2.29 6.51
C ALA A 214 10.39 -2.97 6.91
N ALA A 215 9.47 -2.23 7.55
CA ALA A 215 8.14 -2.71 7.94
C ALA A 215 7.26 -3.14 6.76
N TYR A 216 7.59 -2.76 5.51
CA TYR A 216 6.91 -3.30 4.32
C TYR A 216 7.15 -4.81 4.11
N GLU A 217 7.96 -5.44 4.96
CA GLU A 217 7.97 -6.91 5.10
C GLU A 217 6.59 -7.49 5.47
N ILE A 218 5.64 -6.64 5.88
CA ILE A 218 4.24 -7.02 6.05
C ILE A 218 3.65 -7.64 4.77
N LEU A 219 4.13 -7.24 3.60
CA LEU A 219 3.70 -7.75 2.31
C LEU A 219 4.19 -9.17 2.02
N ASP A 220 5.19 -9.65 2.75
CA ASP A 220 5.57 -11.08 2.75
C ASP A 220 4.40 -12.00 3.15
N GLY A 221 3.34 -11.40 3.75
CA GLY A 221 2.18 -12.12 4.25
C GLY A 221 2.48 -12.89 5.54
N PRO A 222 1.47 -13.49 6.21
CA PRO A 222 1.61 -14.12 7.52
C PRO A 222 2.71 -15.20 7.63
N THR A 223 3.17 -15.77 6.54
CA THR A 223 4.31 -16.73 6.54
C THR A 223 5.67 -16.04 6.61
N GLY A 224 5.75 -14.74 6.28
CA GLY A 224 6.99 -13.96 6.21
C GLY A 224 7.92 -14.39 5.08
N THR A 225 7.39 -14.96 4.00
CA THR A 225 8.20 -15.52 2.88
C THR A 225 7.57 -15.32 1.51
N GLY A 226 6.61 -14.41 1.36
CA GLY A 226 5.88 -14.21 0.10
C GLY A 226 6.69 -13.51 -0.98
N ILE A 227 7.71 -12.71 -0.61
CA ILE A 227 8.51 -11.92 -1.53
C ILE A 227 9.95 -12.44 -1.54
N ASP A 228 10.45 -12.85 -2.72
CA ASP A 228 11.82 -13.37 -2.86
C ASP A 228 12.87 -12.26 -2.80
N ASP A 229 12.50 -11.03 -3.18
CA ASP A 229 13.42 -9.89 -3.24
C ASP A 229 12.68 -8.60 -2.84
N LEU A 230 12.82 -8.19 -1.59
CA LEU A 230 12.13 -7.04 -1.01
C LEU A 230 13.14 -5.94 -0.64
N PHE A 231 13.24 -4.91 -1.47
CA PHE A 231 14.17 -3.80 -1.30
C PHE A 231 13.50 -2.60 -0.63
N THR A 232 13.92 -2.26 0.59
CA THR A 232 13.28 -1.25 1.43
C THR A 232 14.29 -0.28 2.05
N PRO A 233 14.92 0.59 1.26
CA PRO A 233 15.75 1.64 1.83
C PRO A 233 14.89 2.58 2.68
N GLU A 234 15.45 3.10 3.80
CA GLU A 234 14.71 3.92 4.75
C GLU A 234 14.61 5.39 4.29
N ILE A 235 13.37 5.87 4.05
CA ILE A 235 13.11 7.21 3.53
C ILE A 235 13.26 8.30 4.60
N ASN A 236 12.96 8.01 5.86
CA ASN A 236 13.05 8.98 6.94
C ASN A 236 14.44 9.05 7.57
N SER A 237 15.41 8.32 6.99
CA SER A 237 16.81 8.38 7.39
C SER A 237 17.51 9.67 6.95
N ASP A 238 18.69 9.95 7.52
CA ASP A 238 19.48 11.12 7.19
C ASP A 238 19.90 11.12 5.71
N ALA A 239 19.45 12.12 4.96
CA ALA A 239 19.84 12.35 3.57
C ALA A 239 21.19 13.07 3.46
N ASN A 240 22.22 12.62 4.19
CA ASN A 240 23.54 13.24 4.27
C ASN A 240 24.18 13.42 2.89
N GLY A 241 24.48 14.68 2.54
CA GLY A 241 25.06 15.07 1.24
C GLY A 241 24.01 15.28 0.13
N TYR A 242 22.75 15.07 0.44
CA TYR A 242 21.58 15.37 -0.41
C TYR A 242 20.59 16.22 0.36
N PRO A 243 20.16 17.29 -0.25
CA PRO A 243 20.55 18.61 0.14
C PRO A 243 20.52 18.76 1.65
N ALA A 244 21.43 19.52 2.16
CA ALA A 244 21.78 19.65 3.56
C ALA A 244 20.59 19.65 4.55
N GLY A 245 20.54 18.67 5.44
CA GLY A 245 19.98 18.83 6.76
C GLY A 245 18.55 18.33 7.01
N GLY A 246 18.19 17.16 6.55
CA GLY A 246 16.94 16.49 6.87
C GLY A 246 16.90 15.05 6.36
N ASP A 247 15.76 14.41 6.45
CA ASP A 247 15.51 13.14 5.81
C ASP A 247 15.23 13.32 4.30
N TRP A 248 15.05 12.22 3.58
CA TRP A 248 14.84 12.24 2.13
C TRP A 248 13.50 12.88 1.70
N THR A 249 12.58 13.16 2.62
CA THR A 249 11.29 13.80 2.34
C THR A 249 11.29 15.31 2.50
N THR A 250 12.30 15.87 3.15
CA THR A 250 12.39 17.31 3.46
C THR A 250 12.83 18.15 2.27
N ASP A 251 13.39 17.50 1.24
CA ASP A 251 13.74 18.11 -0.03
C ASP A 251 13.32 17.21 -1.18
N ASN A 252 12.61 17.77 -2.13
CA ASN A 252 12.03 16.98 -3.21
C ASN A 252 13.07 16.41 -4.18
N LYS A 253 14.21 17.09 -4.38
CA LYS A 253 15.31 16.54 -5.16
C LYS A 253 15.98 15.34 -4.48
N ALA A 254 16.05 15.35 -3.16
CA ALA A 254 16.49 14.17 -2.41
C ALA A 254 15.49 13.02 -2.60
N THR A 255 14.18 13.31 -2.55
CA THR A 255 13.15 12.29 -2.80
C THR A 255 13.23 11.70 -4.22
N GLU A 256 13.48 12.53 -5.25
CA GLU A 256 13.71 12.04 -6.62
C GLU A 256 14.93 11.09 -6.68
N GLN A 257 16.02 11.42 -5.98
CA GLN A 257 17.19 10.54 -5.93
C GLN A 257 16.89 9.25 -5.17
N TYR A 258 16.14 9.32 -4.08
CA TYR A 258 15.67 8.16 -3.34
C TYR A 258 14.80 7.24 -4.20
N ASP A 259 13.85 7.80 -4.95
CA ASP A 259 13.04 7.03 -5.91
C ASP A 259 13.88 6.38 -7.00
N ASN A 260 14.95 7.07 -7.49
CA ASN A 260 15.86 6.53 -8.49
C ASN A 260 16.59 5.26 -8.03
N TYR A 261 16.89 5.08 -6.75
CA TYR A 261 17.44 3.82 -6.25
C TYR A 261 16.46 2.66 -6.43
N ARG A 262 15.16 2.88 -6.16
CA ARG A 262 14.12 1.87 -6.33
C ARG A 262 13.78 1.63 -7.80
N VAL A 263 13.78 2.69 -8.63
CA VAL A 263 13.69 2.55 -10.09
C VAL A 263 14.79 1.64 -10.62
N GLN A 264 16.03 1.82 -10.14
CA GLN A 264 17.15 0.98 -10.58
C GLN A 264 16.97 -0.48 -10.13
N ALA A 265 16.43 -0.73 -8.94
CA ALA A 265 16.07 -2.08 -8.48
C ALA A 265 15.08 -2.75 -9.44
N VAL A 266 13.99 -2.05 -9.81
CA VAL A 266 13.00 -2.57 -10.78
C VAL A 266 13.62 -2.80 -12.17
N LEU A 267 14.51 -1.93 -12.64
CA LEU A 267 15.22 -2.13 -13.91
C LEU A 267 16.10 -3.37 -13.88
N ASN A 268 16.80 -3.63 -12.76
CA ASN A 268 17.60 -4.85 -12.57
C ASN A 268 16.71 -6.10 -12.61
N GLU A 269 15.52 -6.05 -12.02
CA GLU A 269 14.53 -7.14 -12.05
C GLU A 269 13.95 -7.37 -13.45
N ILE A 270 13.68 -6.30 -14.23
CA ILE A 270 13.29 -6.43 -15.64
C ILE A 270 14.41 -7.12 -16.43
N ASP A 271 15.67 -6.86 -16.11
CA ASP A 271 16.83 -7.49 -16.71
C ASP A 271 17.03 -8.95 -16.32
N GLY A 272 16.22 -9.43 -15.36
CA GLY A 272 16.25 -10.81 -14.85
C GLY A 272 17.29 -11.03 -13.77
N PHE A 273 17.71 -9.98 -13.07
CA PHE A 273 18.57 -10.04 -11.89
C PHE A 273 17.77 -9.80 -10.61
N ASN A 274 18.41 -9.98 -9.45
CA ASN A 274 17.94 -9.42 -8.18
C ASN A 274 18.15 -7.91 -8.16
N HIS A 275 17.56 -7.19 -7.20
CA HIS A 275 17.70 -5.73 -7.11
C HIS A 275 19.16 -5.29 -7.00
N GLN A 276 20.05 -6.09 -6.39
CA GLN A 276 21.49 -5.84 -6.26
C GLN A 276 22.25 -5.95 -7.59
N HIS A 277 21.65 -6.53 -8.63
CA HIS A 277 22.29 -6.89 -9.92
C HIS A 277 23.47 -7.89 -9.78
N THR A 278 23.43 -8.74 -8.74
CA THR A 278 24.46 -9.77 -8.49
C THR A 278 24.10 -11.14 -9.03
N ASP A 279 22.84 -11.53 -8.89
CA ASP A 279 22.37 -12.88 -9.21
C ASP A 279 21.32 -12.85 -10.33
N ARG A 280 21.53 -13.67 -11.34
CA ARG A 280 20.56 -13.82 -12.43
C ARG A 280 19.50 -14.84 -12.03
N VAL A 281 18.33 -14.35 -11.67
CA VAL A 281 17.23 -15.13 -11.06
C VAL A 281 15.96 -15.18 -11.91
N GLY A 282 15.95 -14.46 -13.05
CA GLY A 282 14.78 -14.31 -13.92
C GLY A 282 13.89 -13.15 -13.51
N THR A 283 13.17 -12.58 -14.48
CA THR A 283 12.19 -11.52 -14.23
C THR A 283 11.03 -12.02 -13.38
N PRO A 284 10.65 -11.34 -12.28
CA PRO A 284 9.58 -11.80 -11.40
C PRO A 284 8.21 -11.84 -12.08
N ALA A 285 7.32 -12.70 -11.60
CA ALA A 285 5.92 -12.74 -12.06
C ALA A 285 5.10 -11.58 -11.48
N ILE A 286 5.38 -11.17 -10.25
CA ILE A 286 4.82 -9.97 -9.62
C ILE A 286 5.99 -9.14 -9.12
N PHE A 287 6.07 -7.89 -9.54
CA PHE A 287 7.12 -6.98 -9.10
C PHE A 287 6.72 -5.52 -9.31
N GLY A 288 7.47 -4.61 -8.72
CA GLY A 288 7.25 -3.19 -8.87
C GLY A 288 7.75 -2.36 -7.69
N MET A 289 7.26 -1.13 -7.62
CA MET A 289 7.66 -0.19 -6.59
C MET A 289 6.58 0.84 -6.30
N ASN A 290 6.80 1.58 -5.22
CA ASN A 290 6.04 2.77 -4.88
C ASN A 290 6.93 4.02 -5.01
N PHE A 291 6.50 5.04 -5.77
CA PHE A 291 7.16 6.35 -5.88
C PHE A 291 6.74 7.28 -4.73
N GLN A 292 7.66 8.13 -4.26
CA GLN A 292 7.42 9.09 -3.16
C GLN A 292 7.45 10.55 -3.60
N ALA A 293 8.10 10.87 -4.73
CA ALA A 293 8.39 12.24 -5.14
C ALA A 293 7.11 13.10 -5.35
N VAL A 294 6.00 12.51 -5.79
CA VAL A 294 4.71 13.21 -5.93
C VAL A 294 4.14 13.57 -4.56
N SER A 295 4.13 12.63 -3.60
CA SER A 295 3.65 12.87 -2.24
C SER A 295 4.41 14.02 -1.56
N THR A 296 5.74 14.01 -1.63
CA THR A 296 6.55 15.09 -1.04
C THR A 296 6.31 16.43 -1.73
N ALA A 297 6.11 16.46 -3.05
CA ALA A 297 5.79 17.67 -3.79
C ALA A 297 4.42 18.27 -3.43
N GLN A 298 3.48 17.44 -2.99
CA GLN A 298 2.17 17.89 -2.49
C GLN A 298 2.27 18.41 -1.05
N LYS A 299 3.06 17.78 -0.18
CA LYS A 299 3.16 18.13 1.26
C LYS A 299 4.03 19.35 1.53
N LEU A 300 5.11 19.54 0.77
CA LEU A 300 6.05 20.64 0.98
C LEU A 300 5.49 21.97 0.46
N PRO A 301 5.51 23.06 1.26
CA PRO A 301 5.14 24.40 0.78
C PRO A 301 6.02 24.86 -0.40
N SER A 302 7.27 24.47 -0.42
CA SER A 302 8.22 24.72 -1.50
C SER A 302 9.45 23.83 -1.38
N SER A 303 10.06 23.48 -2.52
CA SER A 303 11.38 22.86 -2.63
C SER A 303 12.02 23.28 -3.97
N ASP A 304 13.35 23.30 -4.06
CA ASP A 304 14.10 23.68 -5.29
C ASP A 304 13.72 25.04 -5.88
N GLY A 305 13.25 25.98 -5.07
CA GLY A 305 12.75 27.29 -5.52
C GLY A 305 11.36 27.24 -6.18
N LEU A 306 10.70 26.09 -6.20
CA LEU A 306 9.36 25.89 -6.73
C LEU A 306 8.33 25.79 -5.59
N LYS A 307 7.13 26.29 -5.83
CA LYS A 307 5.98 26.12 -4.92
C LYS A 307 5.44 24.70 -5.04
N GLY A 308 5.19 24.07 -3.90
CA GLY A 308 4.56 22.75 -3.78
C GLY A 308 3.03 22.80 -3.79
N GLY A 309 2.42 21.65 -3.73
CA GLY A 309 0.97 21.47 -3.75
C GLY A 309 0.33 21.94 -5.06
N TYR A 310 -0.86 22.50 -4.93
CA TYR A 310 -1.69 22.91 -6.07
C TYR A 310 -1.65 24.43 -6.29
N ALA A 311 -1.72 24.86 -7.54
CA ALA A 311 -1.83 26.26 -7.93
C ALA A 311 -3.28 26.76 -7.79
N SER A 312 -4.25 25.88 -8.02
CA SER A 312 -5.69 26.04 -7.80
C SER A 312 -6.32 24.64 -7.75
N THR A 313 -7.62 24.56 -7.46
CA THR A 313 -8.35 23.29 -7.37
C THR A 313 -7.98 22.31 -8.50
N ASN A 314 -7.41 21.18 -8.17
CA ASN A 314 -6.97 20.11 -9.10
C ASN A 314 -5.97 20.55 -10.20
N VAL A 315 -5.28 21.67 -10.02
CA VAL A 315 -4.23 22.13 -10.94
C VAL A 315 -2.89 22.06 -10.23
N PRO A 316 -2.02 21.11 -10.58
CA PRO A 316 -0.69 20.96 -9.99
C PRO A 316 0.12 22.25 -10.00
N GLY A 317 0.73 22.57 -8.86
CA GLY A 317 1.71 23.62 -8.75
C GLY A 317 3.04 23.24 -9.43
N PRO A 318 4.00 24.18 -9.57
CA PRO A 318 5.23 23.94 -10.33
C PRO A 318 6.06 22.77 -9.81
N LEU A 319 6.14 22.55 -8.49
CA LEU A 319 6.88 21.44 -7.92
C LEU A 319 6.19 20.11 -8.20
N LEU A 320 4.88 20.04 -8.03
CA LEU A 320 4.09 18.84 -8.30
C LEU A 320 4.12 18.48 -9.79
N ALA A 321 3.97 19.46 -10.68
CA ALA A 321 4.09 19.24 -12.14
C ALA A 321 5.45 18.65 -12.51
N LYS A 322 6.55 19.19 -11.97
CA LYS A 322 7.91 18.64 -12.16
C LYS A 322 8.02 17.18 -11.72
N ASN A 323 7.35 16.81 -10.64
CA ASN A 323 7.43 15.43 -10.13
C ASN A 323 6.53 14.46 -10.90
N LEU A 324 5.46 14.93 -11.49
CA LEU A 324 4.69 14.13 -12.47
C LEU A 324 5.53 13.88 -13.74
N ASP A 325 6.35 14.86 -14.20
CA ASP A 325 7.33 14.66 -15.27
C ASP A 325 8.34 13.57 -14.88
N PHE A 326 8.95 13.68 -13.68
CA PHE A 326 9.90 12.70 -13.18
C PHE A 326 9.32 11.28 -13.17
N VAL A 327 8.13 11.08 -12.56
CA VAL A 327 7.47 9.77 -12.53
C VAL A 327 7.17 9.25 -13.92
N SER A 328 6.69 10.11 -14.83
CA SER A 328 6.43 9.73 -16.22
C SER A 328 7.68 9.28 -16.94
N ASP A 329 8.79 9.99 -16.77
CA ASP A 329 10.07 9.67 -17.41
C ASP A 329 10.63 8.34 -16.90
N GLU A 330 10.56 8.08 -15.59
CA GLU A 330 11.02 6.83 -14.98
C GLU A 330 10.16 5.62 -15.39
N ILE A 331 8.85 5.79 -15.47
CA ILE A 331 7.96 4.77 -16.06
C ILE A 331 8.33 4.53 -17.53
N GLY A 332 8.65 5.58 -18.26
CA GLY A 332 9.14 5.49 -19.65
C GLY A 332 10.42 4.67 -19.78
N ARG A 333 11.35 4.80 -18.82
CA ARG A 333 12.57 3.97 -18.75
C ARG A 333 12.23 2.49 -18.54
N MET A 334 11.34 2.17 -17.59
CA MET A 334 10.90 0.79 -17.33
C MET A 334 10.22 0.17 -18.55
N VAL A 335 9.29 0.89 -19.20
CA VAL A 335 8.63 0.44 -20.43
C VAL A 335 9.63 0.21 -21.57
N SER A 336 10.63 1.08 -21.69
CA SER A 336 11.70 0.95 -22.69
C SER A 336 12.56 -0.29 -22.42
N GLU A 337 12.90 -0.58 -21.16
CA GLU A 337 13.66 -1.78 -20.80
C GLU A 337 12.84 -3.07 -21.01
N LEU A 338 11.54 -3.07 -20.70
CA LEU A 338 10.64 -4.19 -21.04
C LEU A 338 10.65 -4.49 -22.55
N ARG A 339 10.59 -3.44 -23.40
CA ARG A 339 10.68 -3.59 -24.87
C ARG A 339 12.02 -4.14 -25.32
N LYS A 340 13.11 -3.63 -24.77
CA LYS A 340 14.49 -4.08 -25.06
C LYS A 340 14.69 -5.55 -24.70
N ARG A 341 14.05 -6.02 -23.62
CA ARG A 341 14.07 -7.42 -23.18
C ARG A 341 13.00 -8.30 -23.86
N HIS A 342 12.19 -7.75 -24.74
CA HIS A 342 11.06 -8.43 -25.40
C HIS A 342 9.99 -8.94 -24.41
N LEU A 343 9.84 -8.28 -23.27
CA LEU A 343 8.87 -8.59 -22.22
C LEU A 343 7.57 -7.78 -22.37
N ASP A 344 7.54 -6.74 -23.19
CA ASP A 344 6.40 -5.84 -23.39
C ASP A 344 5.11 -6.57 -23.82
N LYS A 345 5.23 -7.71 -24.51
CA LYS A 345 4.11 -8.54 -24.95
C LYS A 345 3.65 -9.59 -23.92
N THR A 346 4.34 -9.68 -22.80
CA THR A 346 4.04 -10.65 -21.74
C THR A 346 3.95 -10.02 -20.37
N THR A 347 4.07 -8.70 -20.29
CA THR A 347 3.93 -7.91 -19.04
C THR A 347 2.69 -7.04 -19.11
N THR A 348 1.84 -7.14 -18.09
CA THR A 348 0.79 -6.18 -17.80
C THR A 348 1.30 -5.19 -16.76
N ILE A 349 1.04 -3.90 -16.96
CA ILE A 349 1.41 -2.82 -16.05
C ILE A 349 0.14 -2.33 -15.36
N ILE A 350 0.17 -2.27 -14.03
CA ILE A 350 -0.87 -1.66 -13.21
C ILE A 350 -0.29 -0.40 -12.59
N LEU A 351 -0.87 0.76 -12.91
CA LEU A 351 -0.56 2.03 -12.27
C LEU A 351 -1.65 2.37 -11.27
N SER A 352 -1.29 2.68 -10.02
CA SER A 352 -2.22 3.11 -8.99
C SER A 352 -1.54 4.03 -7.97
N SER A 353 -2.22 4.35 -6.89
CA SER A 353 -1.68 5.00 -5.70
C SER A 353 -2.16 4.27 -4.44
N LYS A 354 -1.40 4.36 -3.35
CA LYS A 354 -1.83 3.88 -2.02
C LYS A 354 -3.00 4.70 -1.50
N HIS A 355 -2.95 6.01 -1.68
CA HIS A 355 -3.90 7.02 -1.23
C HIS A 355 -3.73 8.31 -2.06
N GLY A 356 -4.72 9.19 -1.99
CA GLY A 356 -4.57 10.60 -2.34
C GLY A 356 -4.08 11.42 -1.15
N GLN A 357 -4.06 12.72 -1.28
CA GLN A 357 -3.68 13.67 -0.22
C GLN A 357 -4.55 14.93 -0.28
N SER A 358 -5.07 15.37 0.86
CA SER A 358 -5.89 16.58 0.96
C SER A 358 -5.12 17.78 1.50
N PRO A 359 -5.51 19.03 1.09
CA PRO A 359 -6.50 19.33 0.06
C PRO A 359 -5.89 19.51 -1.33
N THR A 360 -6.66 19.25 -2.39
CA THR A 360 -6.33 19.63 -3.77
C THR A 360 -6.72 21.07 -4.11
N ASP A 361 -7.52 21.76 -3.28
CA ASP A 361 -7.74 23.20 -3.32
C ASP A 361 -6.97 23.89 -2.18
N PRO A 362 -5.88 24.63 -2.46
CA PRO A 362 -5.08 25.27 -1.41
C PRO A 362 -5.87 26.28 -0.57
N LYS A 363 -7.02 26.81 -1.05
CA LYS A 363 -7.85 27.75 -0.29
C LYS A 363 -8.64 27.09 0.82
N THR A 364 -8.89 25.79 0.73
CA THR A 364 -9.63 25.05 1.76
C THR A 364 -8.73 24.72 2.96
N LEU A 365 -7.40 24.71 2.80
CA LEU A 365 -6.45 24.34 3.85
C LEU A 365 -6.74 25.05 5.18
N THR A 366 -6.86 24.24 6.24
CA THR A 366 -6.95 24.67 7.63
C THR A 366 -6.04 23.76 8.46
N ARG A 367 -4.85 24.25 8.82
CA ARG A 367 -3.96 23.51 9.73
C ARG A 367 -4.46 23.67 11.15
N ILE A 368 -4.55 22.56 11.88
CA ILE A 368 -4.99 22.53 13.28
C ILE A 368 -3.91 21.82 14.09
N ASP A 369 -3.47 22.45 15.18
CA ASP A 369 -2.67 21.77 16.19
C ASP A 369 -3.61 20.89 17.03
N ASP A 370 -3.50 19.57 16.90
CA ASP A 370 -4.31 18.55 17.58
C ASP A 370 -3.89 18.35 19.04
N ALA A 371 -2.62 18.56 19.36
CA ALA A 371 -2.07 18.30 20.70
C ALA A 371 -2.84 19.00 21.84
N PRO A 372 -3.23 20.30 21.73
CA PRO A 372 -4.08 20.93 22.73
C PRO A 372 -5.50 20.33 22.82
N LEU A 373 -6.05 19.82 21.71
CA LEU A 373 -7.38 19.18 21.68
C LEU A 373 -7.35 17.87 22.47
N LEU A 374 -6.35 17.03 22.22
CA LEU A 374 -6.16 15.74 22.89
C LEU A 374 -5.81 15.92 24.38
N ALA A 375 -4.92 16.84 24.69
CA ALA A 375 -4.60 17.20 26.08
C ALA A 375 -5.82 17.68 26.85
N GLY A 376 -6.66 18.51 26.21
CA GLY A 376 -7.92 19.01 26.77
C GLY A 376 -8.93 17.89 27.00
N LEU A 377 -9.06 16.95 26.07
CA LEU A 377 -9.91 15.76 26.22
C LEU A 377 -9.48 14.92 27.44
N ASN A 378 -8.19 14.62 27.58
CA ASN A 378 -7.62 13.88 28.69
C ASN A 378 -7.84 14.62 30.02
N ALA A 379 -7.62 15.93 30.07
CA ALA A 379 -7.86 16.75 31.26
C ALA A 379 -9.34 16.78 31.67
N ALA A 380 -10.25 16.90 30.72
CA ALA A 380 -11.69 16.87 30.97
C ALA A 380 -12.16 15.51 31.50
N TRP A 381 -11.61 14.40 30.96
CA TRP A 381 -11.86 13.05 31.44
C TRP A 381 -11.40 12.85 32.88
N LYS A 382 -10.17 13.23 33.19
CA LYS A 382 -9.59 13.14 34.56
C LYS A 382 -10.37 13.95 35.59
N LYS A 383 -10.96 15.09 35.17
CA LYS A 383 -11.80 15.89 36.06
C LYS A 383 -13.07 15.14 36.49
N LEU A 384 -13.64 14.32 35.61
CA LEU A 384 -14.81 13.49 35.90
C LEU A 384 -14.43 12.17 36.59
N HIS A 385 -13.23 11.67 36.33
CA HIS A 385 -12.70 10.40 36.81
C HIS A 385 -11.32 10.60 37.46
N PRO A 386 -11.21 11.20 38.68
CA PRO A 386 -9.95 11.61 39.27
C PRO A 386 -8.92 10.50 39.51
N SER A 387 -9.37 9.23 39.59
CA SER A 387 -8.50 8.06 39.74
C SER A 387 -8.10 7.42 38.41
N ALA A 388 -8.65 7.88 37.28
CA ALA A 388 -8.32 7.36 35.96
C ALA A 388 -7.02 8.00 35.41
N GLY A 389 -6.30 7.26 34.57
CA GLY A 389 -5.26 7.81 33.71
C GLY A 389 -5.81 8.65 32.56
N ASP A 390 -4.99 8.92 31.55
CA ASP A 390 -5.43 9.51 30.32
C ASP A 390 -6.46 8.60 29.63
N LEU A 391 -7.46 9.23 29.00
CA LEU A 391 -8.46 8.51 28.22
C LEU A 391 -7.87 8.05 26.89
N VAL A 392 -7.23 8.95 26.15
CA VAL A 392 -6.55 8.65 24.89
C VAL A 392 -5.21 7.99 25.22
N VAL A 393 -5.02 6.75 24.81
CA VAL A 393 -3.76 6.01 24.98
C VAL A 393 -2.90 6.05 23.73
N HIS A 394 -3.53 6.27 22.57
CA HIS A 394 -2.85 6.42 21.29
C HIS A 394 -3.74 7.22 20.34
N SER A 395 -3.12 8.04 19.50
CA SER A 395 -3.81 8.83 18.46
C SER A 395 -2.98 8.91 17.21
N VAL A 396 -3.65 8.94 16.06
CA VAL A 396 -3.09 9.30 14.76
C VAL A 396 -3.99 10.35 14.14
N ASP A 397 -3.41 11.50 13.83
CA ASP A 397 -4.13 12.69 13.41
C ASP A 397 -3.37 13.37 12.25
N ASP A 398 -3.81 13.15 11.01
CA ASP A 398 -3.27 13.79 9.81
C ASP A 398 -4.36 14.60 9.09
N ASP A 399 -5.17 14.02 8.23
CA ASP A 399 -6.42 14.61 7.73
C ASP A 399 -7.67 13.79 8.09
N GLY A 400 -7.50 12.90 9.04
CA GLY A 400 -8.50 12.18 9.83
C GLY A 400 -8.07 12.14 11.29
N MET A 401 -8.87 11.55 12.16
CA MET A 401 -8.55 11.39 13.58
C MET A 401 -8.91 9.99 14.05
N LEU A 402 -7.90 9.22 14.42
CA LEU A 402 -8.06 7.87 14.98
C LEU A 402 -7.59 7.87 16.42
N LEU A 403 -8.50 7.56 17.38
CA LEU A 403 -8.13 7.50 18.78
C LEU A 403 -8.43 6.11 19.36
N TRP A 404 -7.48 5.60 20.13
CA TRP A 404 -7.65 4.41 20.98
C TRP A 404 -7.70 4.84 22.44
N LEU A 405 -8.67 4.27 23.18
CA LEU A 405 -9.00 4.71 24.51
C LEU A 405 -8.61 3.68 25.58
N SER A 406 -8.20 4.16 26.76
CA SER A 406 -7.93 3.33 27.93
C SER A 406 -9.20 2.72 28.53
N ASP A 407 -10.32 3.44 28.44
CA ASP A 407 -11.67 2.99 28.74
C ASP A 407 -12.48 2.94 27.46
N ARG A 408 -12.80 1.74 26.99
CA ARG A 408 -13.52 1.49 25.73
C ARG A 408 -15.02 1.32 25.93
N SER A 409 -15.54 1.74 27.09
CA SER A 409 -16.97 1.69 27.39
C SER A 409 -17.77 2.65 26.52
N PRO A 410 -19.08 2.39 26.26
CA PRO A 410 -19.93 3.34 25.55
C PRO A 410 -19.93 4.74 26.18
N ALA A 411 -19.89 4.85 27.50
CA ALA A 411 -19.84 6.14 28.19
C ALA A 411 -18.57 6.91 27.88
N ALA A 412 -17.41 6.26 27.84
CA ALA A 412 -16.13 6.88 27.54
C ALA A 412 -16.03 7.29 26.05
N THR A 413 -16.48 6.44 25.12
CA THR A 413 -16.48 6.76 23.69
C THR A 413 -17.47 7.89 23.34
N ASP A 414 -18.66 7.91 23.97
CA ASP A 414 -19.63 9.00 23.80
C ASP A 414 -19.11 10.32 24.40
N PHE A 415 -18.40 10.25 25.54
CA PHE A 415 -17.75 11.40 26.15
C PHE A 415 -16.68 11.99 25.19
N ALA A 416 -15.77 11.15 24.66
CA ALA A 416 -14.73 11.59 23.73
C ALA A 416 -15.33 12.24 22.48
N LYS A 417 -16.32 11.60 21.86
CA LYS A 417 -17.07 12.16 20.71
C LYS A 417 -17.69 13.51 21.05
N SER A 418 -18.41 13.61 22.18
CA SER A 418 -19.09 14.84 22.59
C SER A 418 -18.11 15.96 22.87
N TYR A 419 -16.98 15.65 23.49
CA TYR A 419 -15.91 16.60 23.75
C TYR A 419 -15.36 17.18 22.44
N LEU A 420 -14.93 16.31 21.49
CA LEU A 420 -14.35 16.71 20.22
C LEU A 420 -15.31 17.61 19.41
N LEU A 421 -16.59 17.22 19.33
CA LEU A 421 -17.60 18.00 18.61
C LEU A 421 -17.94 19.34 19.28
N ALA A 422 -17.60 19.54 20.54
CA ALA A 422 -17.82 20.79 21.26
C ALA A 422 -16.68 21.80 21.09
N GLN A 423 -15.49 21.38 20.60
CA GLN A 423 -14.34 22.26 20.51
C GLN A 423 -14.37 23.15 19.26
N SER A 424 -13.92 24.38 19.41
CA SER A 424 -13.69 25.34 18.33
C SER A 424 -12.42 26.11 18.61
N GLY A 425 -11.78 26.61 17.57
CA GLY A 425 -10.50 27.30 17.73
C GLY A 425 -10.07 28.04 16.48
N LYS A 426 -8.76 28.35 16.44
CA LYS A 426 -8.10 28.95 15.30
C LYS A 426 -6.91 28.10 14.90
N GLY A 427 -6.87 27.72 13.64
CA GLY A 427 -5.73 27.17 12.95
C GLY A 427 -5.12 28.21 12.00
N THR A 428 -4.44 27.76 10.95
CA THR A 428 -3.84 28.62 9.92
C THR A 428 -4.21 28.14 8.51
N ASP A 429 -4.40 29.08 7.59
CA ASP A 429 -4.58 28.80 6.17
C ASP A 429 -3.24 28.64 5.42
N ILE A 430 -3.30 28.55 4.08
CA ILE A 430 -2.12 28.39 3.21
C ILE A 430 -1.13 29.56 3.36
N ASP A 431 -1.63 30.77 3.58
CA ASP A 431 -0.83 31.99 3.75
C ASP A 431 -0.39 32.21 5.22
N LYS A 432 -0.63 31.22 6.09
CA LYS A 432 -0.34 31.26 7.54
C LYS A 432 -1.21 32.28 8.30
N ALA A 433 -2.28 32.77 7.70
CA ALA A 433 -3.24 33.64 8.37
C ALA A 433 -4.19 32.82 9.27
N PRO A 434 -4.68 33.42 10.38
CA PRO A 434 -5.59 32.73 11.28
C PRO A 434 -6.89 32.33 10.59
N LYS A 435 -7.26 31.03 10.64
CA LYS A 435 -8.49 30.46 10.11
C LYS A 435 -9.25 29.73 11.21
N SER A 436 -10.53 30.09 11.40
CA SER A 436 -11.34 29.48 12.46
C SER A 436 -11.82 28.08 12.07
N PHE A 437 -11.89 27.19 13.05
CA PHE A 437 -12.49 25.87 12.91
C PHE A 437 -13.53 25.60 14.01
N THR A 438 -14.41 24.64 13.77
CA THR A 438 -15.42 24.14 14.72
C THR A 438 -15.33 22.62 14.78
N HIS A 439 -15.91 22.03 15.85
CA HIS A 439 -15.97 20.57 16.01
C HIS A 439 -14.60 19.89 15.95
N SER A 440 -13.57 20.52 16.51
CA SER A 440 -12.16 20.07 16.39
C SER A 440 -11.65 19.92 14.95
N GLY A 441 -12.32 20.52 13.95
CA GLY A 441 -12.04 20.26 12.54
C GLY A 441 -12.74 19.04 11.96
N LEU A 442 -13.61 18.37 12.71
CA LEU A 442 -14.28 17.15 12.30
C LEU A 442 -15.65 17.40 11.67
N ALA A 443 -15.96 16.72 10.58
CA ALA A 443 -17.25 16.67 9.92
C ALA A 443 -18.14 15.57 10.50
N THR A 444 -17.57 14.40 10.77
CA THR A 444 -18.29 13.22 11.31
C THR A 444 -17.40 12.49 12.30
N VAL A 445 -18.00 11.95 13.37
CA VAL A 445 -17.30 11.14 14.36
C VAL A 445 -18.07 9.84 14.59
N TYR A 446 -17.41 8.74 14.30
CA TYR A 446 -17.84 7.39 14.67
C TYR A 446 -17.19 6.99 15.99
N ALA A 447 -17.98 6.53 16.96
CA ALA A 447 -17.50 6.20 18.31
C ALA A 447 -17.91 4.78 18.72
N GLY A 448 -17.02 4.06 19.35
CA GLY A 448 -17.25 2.73 19.91
C GLY A 448 -17.85 1.73 18.91
N ALA A 449 -19.06 1.25 19.17
CA ALA A 449 -19.74 0.31 18.29
C ALA A 449 -19.99 0.85 16.88
N ALA A 450 -20.14 2.16 16.71
CA ALA A 450 -20.31 2.79 15.40
C ALA A 450 -19.00 2.78 14.60
N ALA A 451 -17.85 3.01 15.23
CA ALA A 451 -16.55 2.87 14.60
C ALA A 451 -16.27 1.41 14.19
N ALA A 452 -16.52 0.46 15.09
CA ALA A 452 -16.39 -0.97 14.78
C ALA A 452 -17.27 -1.39 13.58
N LYS A 453 -18.52 -0.94 13.57
CA LYS A 453 -19.45 -1.18 12.45
C LYS A 453 -18.96 -0.57 11.15
N TYR A 454 -18.41 0.64 11.19
CA TYR A 454 -17.86 1.32 10.01
C TYR A 454 -16.78 0.47 9.33
N PHE A 455 -15.88 -0.10 10.11
CA PHE A 455 -14.82 -0.99 9.62
C PHE A 455 -15.25 -2.46 9.44
N GLY A 456 -16.52 -2.79 9.63
CA GLY A 456 -17.03 -4.16 9.45
C GLY A 456 -16.53 -5.17 10.49
N VAL A 457 -16.09 -4.71 11.66
CA VAL A 457 -15.60 -5.57 12.74
C VAL A 457 -16.56 -5.60 13.93
N LYS A 458 -16.34 -6.55 14.85
CA LYS A 458 -17.16 -6.65 16.07
C LYS A 458 -16.78 -5.55 17.07
N PRO A 459 -17.74 -4.98 17.81
CA PRO A 459 -17.43 -4.11 18.94
C PRO A 459 -16.45 -4.78 19.90
N GLY A 460 -15.41 -4.02 20.33
CA GLY A 460 -14.35 -4.53 21.21
C GLY A 460 -13.25 -5.29 20.49
N ASP A 461 -13.19 -5.25 19.15
CA ASP A 461 -11.98 -5.67 18.43
C ASP A 461 -10.77 -4.91 18.98
N ALA A 462 -9.64 -5.61 19.13
CA ALA A 462 -8.48 -5.05 19.82
C ALA A 462 -7.69 -4.03 19.00
N ARG A 463 -7.90 -3.99 17.71
CA ARG A 463 -7.13 -3.21 16.74
C ARG A 463 -7.86 -1.97 16.25
N VAL A 464 -9.21 -2.02 16.20
CA VAL A 464 -10.03 -0.93 15.68
C VAL A 464 -9.94 0.30 16.58
N PRO A 465 -9.81 1.51 16.02
CA PRO A 465 -9.89 2.74 16.81
C PRO A 465 -11.26 2.88 17.49
N ASP A 466 -11.27 3.38 18.72
CA ASP A 466 -12.50 3.63 19.48
C ASP A 466 -13.23 4.88 18.99
N ILE A 467 -12.48 5.83 18.45
CA ILE A 467 -12.98 7.02 17.75
C ILE A 467 -12.38 7.04 16.35
N PHE A 468 -13.23 7.17 15.35
CA PHE A 468 -12.84 7.48 13.98
C PHE A 468 -13.51 8.76 13.55
N GLY A 469 -12.71 9.83 13.40
CA GLY A 469 -13.12 11.16 12.99
C GLY A 469 -12.79 11.42 11.53
N ILE A 470 -13.80 11.75 10.73
CA ILE A 470 -13.62 12.27 9.38
C ILE A 470 -13.50 13.78 9.48
N SER A 471 -12.42 14.36 8.97
CA SER A 471 -12.16 15.79 8.99
C SER A 471 -13.15 16.59 8.12
N GLN A 472 -13.21 17.88 8.33
CA GLN A 472 -13.81 18.83 7.38
C GLN A 472 -12.85 18.99 6.20
N GLU A 473 -13.38 19.31 5.03
CA GLU A 473 -12.57 19.50 3.82
C GLU A 473 -11.41 20.47 4.06
N GLY A 474 -10.20 20.05 3.69
CA GLY A 474 -8.98 20.83 3.80
C GLY A 474 -8.39 20.95 5.21
N VAL A 475 -8.94 20.26 6.20
CA VAL A 475 -8.32 20.20 7.53
C VAL A 475 -7.11 19.27 7.49
N VAL A 476 -5.99 19.79 7.97
CA VAL A 476 -4.73 19.05 8.19
C VAL A 476 -4.33 19.24 9.65
N TYR A 477 -4.24 18.15 10.40
CA TYR A 477 -3.74 18.17 11.77
C TYR A 477 -2.22 18.24 11.75
N THR A 478 -1.66 19.31 12.27
CA THR A 478 -0.21 19.53 12.34
C THR A 478 0.13 20.65 13.30
N GLY A 479 1.14 20.44 14.12
CA GLY A 479 1.64 21.44 15.10
C GLY A 479 2.42 22.62 14.48
N GLY A 480 2.46 22.72 13.12
CA GLY A 480 3.29 23.71 12.45
C GLY A 480 2.73 24.21 11.12
N THR A 481 3.61 24.78 10.31
CA THR A 481 3.30 25.27 8.95
C THR A 481 4.17 24.64 7.89
N GLY A 482 4.84 23.54 8.23
CA GLY A 482 5.75 22.80 7.34
C GLY A 482 5.03 21.94 6.30
N LYS A 483 3.78 21.58 6.57
CA LYS A 483 2.96 20.76 5.66
C LYS A 483 1.77 21.57 5.14
N ILE A 484 1.40 21.32 3.88
CA ILE A 484 0.24 21.94 3.20
C ILE A 484 -0.78 20.93 2.70
N ALA A 485 -0.50 19.65 2.82
CA ALA A 485 -1.39 18.53 2.56
C ALA A 485 -0.99 17.35 3.44
N GLU A 486 -1.93 16.48 3.73
CA GLU A 486 -1.75 15.19 4.39
C GLU A 486 -2.71 14.14 3.82
N HIS A 487 -2.59 12.91 4.32
CA HIS A 487 -3.46 11.78 4.01
C HIS A 487 -4.06 11.20 5.30
N GLY A 488 -4.80 10.09 5.22
CA GLY A 488 -5.39 9.42 6.39
C GLY A 488 -6.87 9.69 6.56
N GLY A 489 -7.43 10.58 5.74
CA GLY A 489 -8.82 10.96 5.76
C GLY A 489 -9.76 10.04 4.98
N ALA A 490 -10.90 10.61 4.62
CA ALA A 490 -11.95 9.95 3.85
C ALA A 490 -12.64 10.92 2.86
N HIS A 491 -11.98 12.00 2.52
CA HIS A 491 -12.44 12.95 1.51
C HIS A 491 -12.26 12.36 0.09
N PRO A 492 -12.99 12.86 -0.91
CA PRO A 492 -12.73 12.51 -2.31
C PRO A 492 -11.27 12.72 -2.71
N ASP A 493 -10.61 13.76 -2.21
CA ASP A 493 -9.18 14.05 -2.45
C ASP A 493 -8.28 12.93 -1.88
N ASP A 494 -8.64 12.34 -0.75
CA ASP A 494 -7.89 11.23 -0.17
C ASP A 494 -8.14 9.92 -0.91
N LEU A 495 -9.32 9.75 -1.48
CA LEU A 495 -9.82 8.46 -1.94
C LEU A 495 -9.71 8.24 -3.43
N ASN A 496 -9.94 9.27 -4.27
CA ASN A 496 -9.97 9.12 -5.73
C ASN A 496 -8.55 9.11 -6.32
N VAL A 497 -8.03 7.92 -6.52
CA VAL A 497 -6.65 7.66 -6.99
C VAL A 497 -6.63 7.17 -8.44
N PRO A 498 -5.52 7.33 -9.17
CA PRO A 498 -5.40 6.76 -10.50
C PRO A 498 -5.46 5.23 -10.45
N LEU A 499 -6.09 4.64 -11.44
CA LEU A 499 -6.02 3.21 -11.68
C LEU A 499 -6.06 2.94 -13.19
N VAL A 500 -4.94 2.40 -13.69
CA VAL A 500 -4.77 2.07 -15.10
C VAL A 500 -4.19 0.66 -15.22
N ILE A 501 -4.78 -0.16 -16.08
CA ILE A 501 -4.21 -1.45 -16.47
C ILE A 501 -3.84 -1.36 -17.95
N SER A 502 -2.56 -1.54 -18.27
CA SER A 502 -2.02 -1.35 -19.62
C SER A 502 -1.02 -2.45 -19.99
N GLY A 503 -0.75 -2.60 -21.28
CA GLY A 503 0.25 -3.55 -21.80
C GLY A 503 -0.34 -4.86 -22.28
N ALA A 504 0.33 -5.97 -22.00
CA ALA A 504 -0.07 -7.28 -22.53
C ALA A 504 -1.48 -7.69 -22.07
N PHE A 505 -2.30 -8.13 -23.01
CA PHE A 505 -3.66 -8.67 -22.78
C PHE A 505 -4.69 -7.67 -22.24
N THR A 506 -4.43 -6.39 -22.35
CA THR A 506 -5.38 -5.32 -21.98
C THR A 506 -5.95 -4.66 -23.23
N PRO A 507 -7.23 -4.29 -23.26
CA PRO A 507 -7.79 -3.50 -24.36
C PRO A 507 -7.24 -2.06 -24.29
N ASN A 508 -7.04 -1.46 -25.45
CA ASN A 508 -6.54 -0.10 -25.59
C ASN A 508 -7.68 0.92 -25.64
N HIS A 509 -7.42 2.14 -25.17
CA HIS A 509 -8.34 3.28 -25.24
C HIS A 509 -9.67 3.04 -24.53
N VAL A 510 -9.68 2.29 -23.45
CA VAL A 510 -10.90 2.08 -22.65
C VAL A 510 -10.89 3.04 -21.46
N VAL A 511 -12.01 3.74 -21.26
CA VAL A 511 -12.27 4.52 -20.05
C VAL A 511 -13.48 3.90 -19.36
N ASP A 512 -13.26 3.36 -18.17
CA ASP A 512 -14.32 2.83 -17.31
C ASP A 512 -14.66 3.86 -16.24
N THR A 513 -15.93 4.27 -16.20
CA THR A 513 -16.45 5.26 -15.24
C THR A 513 -17.25 4.61 -14.11
N ALA A 514 -17.30 3.28 -14.05
CA ALA A 514 -17.93 2.58 -12.94
C ALA A 514 -17.04 2.68 -11.68
N PRO A 515 -17.65 2.79 -10.49
CA PRO A 515 -16.88 2.75 -9.25
C PRO A 515 -16.14 1.42 -9.09
N VAL A 516 -14.85 1.51 -8.78
CA VAL A 516 -13.99 0.38 -8.46
C VAL A 516 -13.15 0.72 -7.22
N GLU A 517 -12.61 -0.30 -6.56
CA GLU A 517 -11.75 -0.13 -5.38
C GLU A 517 -10.34 -0.67 -5.67
N THR A 518 -9.31 -0.02 -5.12
CA THR A 518 -7.91 -0.46 -5.33
C THR A 518 -7.64 -1.87 -4.80
N LYS A 519 -8.40 -2.36 -3.80
CA LYS A 519 -8.30 -3.75 -3.34
C LYS A 519 -8.64 -4.79 -4.42
N GLN A 520 -9.34 -4.39 -5.51
CA GLN A 520 -9.61 -5.26 -6.67
C GLN A 520 -8.34 -5.55 -7.49
N ILE A 521 -7.24 -4.83 -7.24
CA ILE A 521 -5.93 -5.11 -7.85
C ILE A 521 -5.46 -6.53 -7.48
N ALA A 522 -5.62 -6.95 -6.23
CA ALA A 522 -5.17 -8.27 -5.76
C ALA A 522 -5.77 -9.44 -6.56
N PRO A 523 -7.10 -9.62 -6.62
CA PRO A 523 -7.67 -10.70 -7.44
C PRO A 523 -7.34 -10.54 -8.92
N THR A 524 -7.25 -9.31 -9.43
CA THR A 524 -6.88 -9.04 -10.83
C THR A 524 -5.47 -9.53 -11.15
N ILE A 525 -4.48 -9.29 -10.29
CA ILE A 525 -3.10 -9.81 -10.45
C ILE A 525 -3.12 -11.33 -10.58
N LEU A 526 -3.82 -12.02 -9.68
CA LEU A 526 -3.88 -13.49 -9.70
C LEU A 526 -4.56 -14.01 -10.97
N THR A 527 -5.69 -13.42 -11.35
CA THR A 527 -6.40 -13.79 -12.61
C THR A 527 -5.51 -13.58 -13.83
N LEU A 528 -4.80 -12.46 -13.92
CA LEU A 528 -3.84 -12.20 -15.00
C LEU A 528 -2.77 -13.29 -15.09
N LEU A 529 -2.21 -13.70 -13.96
CA LEU A 529 -1.19 -14.77 -13.90
C LEU A 529 -1.78 -16.18 -14.05
N GLY A 530 -3.10 -16.31 -14.05
CA GLY A 530 -3.79 -17.61 -14.14
C GLY A 530 -3.83 -18.39 -12.85
N LEU A 531 -3.66 -17.69 -11.73
CA LEU A 531 -3.83 -18.21 -10.39
C LEU A 531 -5.29 -17.99 -9.91
N ASP A 532 -5.69 -18.72 -8.87
CA ASP A 532 -7.05 -18.63 -8.32
C ASP A 532 -7.12 -17.49 -7.27
N PRO A 533 -7.91 -16.42 -7.51
CA PRO A 533 -8.13 -15.35 -6.54
C PRO A 533 -8.76 -15.81 -5.23
N ALA A 534 -9.51 -16.92 -5.21
CA ALA A 534 -10.10 -17.48 -4.00
C ALA A 534 -9.05 -17.98 -2.99
N GLY A 535 -7.78 -18.07 -3.40
CA GLY A 535 -6.65 -18.30 -2.50
C GLY A 535 -6.36 -17.14 -1.54
N LEU A 536 -6.94 -15.95 -1.76
CA LEU A 536 -6.78 -14.77 -0.89
C LEU A 536 -7.89 -14.71 0.17
N VAL A 537 -7.50 -14.64 1.43
CA VAL A 537 -8.43 -14.48 2.58
C VAL A 537 -9.25 -13.20 2.46
N GLY A 538 -8.64 -12.10 1.99
CA GLY A 538 -9.32 -10.83 1.77
C GLY A 538 -10.43 -10.95 0.72
N VAL A 539 -10.13 -11.60 -0.39
CA VAL A 539 -11.10 -11.84 -1.49
C VAL A 539 -12.25 -12.72 -1.02
N ASP A 540 -11.97 -13.81 -0.29
CA ASP A 540 -13.00 -14.73 0.21
C ASP A 540 -13.94 -14.03 1.22
N LYS A 541 -13.39 -13.26 2.17
CA LYS A 541 -14.18 -12.59 3.20
C LYS A 541 -15.01 -11.41 2.68
N GLU A 542 -14.49 -10.62 1.75
CA GLU A 542 -15.14 -9.40 1.26
C GLU A 542 -15.82 -9.59 -0.11
N HIS A 543 -15.67 -10.77 -0.71
CA HIS A 543 -16.16 -11.08 -2.07
C HIS A 543 -15.64 -10.07 -3.11
N THR A 544 -14.38 -9.66 -2.93
CA THR A 544 -13.70 -8.70 -3.81
C THR A 544 -13.56 -9.30 -5.21
N LYS A 545 -14.07 -8.59 -6.22
CA LYS A 545 -14.06 -9.03 -7.62
C LYS A 545 -12.84 -8.48 -8.35
N ASP A 546 -12.44 -9.15 -9.42
CA ASP A 546 -11.48 -8.61 -10.37
C ASP A 546 -11.95 -7.27 -10.95
N LEU A 547 -11.01 -6.43 -11.35
CA LEU A 547 -11.29 -5.26 -12.16
C LEU A 547 -11.87 -5.70 -13.52
N PRO A 548 -12.87 -4.99 -14.05
CA PRO A 548 -13.49 -5.34 -15.32
C PRO A 548 -12.56 -5.02 -16.50
N ILE A 549 -11.68 -5.95 -16.85
CA ILE A 549 -10.81 -5.87 -18.04
C ILE A 549 -11.68 -6.37 -19.22
N ARG A 550 -12.21 -5.43 -20.04
CA ARG A 550 -13.14 -5.71 -21.13
C ARG A 550 -12.49 -5.53 -22.50
#